data_c154099006e412efe80de82b0920d2e6
#
_entry.id   c154099006e412efe80de82b0920d2e6
#
_cell.length_a   1.000
_cell.length_b   1.000
_cell.length_c   1.000
_cell.angle_alpha   90.00
_cell.angle_beta   90.00
_cell.angle_gamma   90.00
#
_symmetry.space_group_name_H-M   'P 1'
#
loop_
_entity.id
_entity.type
_entity.pdbx_description
1 polymer ?
#
loop_
_entity_poly.entity_id
_entity_poly.type
_entity_poly.pdbx_seq_one_letter_code
_entity_poly.pdbx_strand_id
1 'polypeptide(L)'
;MNKNFLFITYIIFSFIYAESIWVNYGWEIFDNAGDGRALSLGNSLIADGSSPISVLWNPAHQDTQRILPFSYGHQNRFAGLVSSDVLVFSYNKKIKTPLSIVILREAVSNIPDTRDLLLDWGADGMPGTMDFGEANGVLDEGERLDFEKIKYFNQSQWALHLSTAKKIKNFTLGIAAKSLFHNLGGYNGNGFGFDIGAKFSPWKNGTLGMTFNHFTTSWFIWDNGTVERTLPNLNCGLTQIYKLSNKPIDLRFNGGITKIIGYKKSLYNLGFELSYNSKFQIRLGRNNNGFISTGIGLIWSRFSIDYAYRPSPSYTGFGSSQLISFRLDPNWLKSKIISLL
;
A
#
# COMPACT_ATOMS: atom_id res chain seq x y z
N MET A 1 32.97 8.00 27.64
CA MET A 1 32.22 7.71 26.42
C MET A 1 31.23 6.61 26.75
N ASN A 2 29.92 6.86 26.55
CA ASN A 2 28.86 5.99 27.06
C ASN A 2 28.83 4.68 26.25
N LYS A 3 28.88 3.49 26.91
CA LYS A 3 28.90 2.17 26.26
C LYS A 3 27.72 1.97 25.27
N ASN A 4 26.59 2.60 25.55
CA ASN A 4 25.41 2.56 24.70
C ASN A 4 25.60 3.34 23.38
N PHE A 5 26.40 4.41 23.39
CA PHE A 5 26.73 5.19 22.19
C PHE A 5 27.65 4.41 21.25
N LEU A 6 28.63 3.70 21.81
CA LEU A 6 29.52 2.79 21.04
C LEU A 6 28.77 1.61 20.41
N PHE A 7 27.78 1.06 21.11
CA PHE A 7 26.97 -0.06 20.60
C PHE A 7 26.06 0.39 19.45
N ILE A 8 25.41 1.57 19.58
CA ILE A 8 24.60 2.17 18.50
C ILE A 8 25.47 2.51 17.28
N THR A 9 26.67 3.05 17.51
CA THR A 9 27.62 3.37 16.43
C THR A 9 28.10 2.09 15.72
N TYR A 10 28.34 1.01 16.45
CA TYR A 10 28.74 -0.28 15.87
C TYR A 10 27.60 -0.92 15.03
N ILE A 11 26.36 -0.85 15.50
CA ILE A 11 25.19 -1.30 14.73
C ILE A 11 25.04 -0.48 13.44
N ILE A 12 25.19 0.85 13.49
CA ILE A 12 25.12 1.71 12.30
C ILE A 12 26.26 1.38 11.33
N PHE A 13 27.47 1.12 11.80
CA PHE A 13 28.61 0.77 10.95
C PHE A 13 28.54 -0.64 10.36
N SER A 14 27.92 -1.61 11.04
CA SER A 14 27.74 -2.96 10.50
C SER A 14 26.80 -3.01 9.29
N PHE A 15 25.86 -2.07 9.19
CA PHE A 15 24.98 -1.93 8.01
C PHE A 15 25.68 -1.33 6.78
N ILE A 16 26.87 -0.71 6.93
CA ILE A 16 27.58 -0.04 5.83
C ILE A 16 28.33 -1.04 4.94
N TYR A 17 28.65 -2.23 5.44
CA TYR A 17 29.44 -3.25 4.71
C TYR A 17 28.62 -4.36 4.05
N ALA A 18 27.27 -4.40 4.23
CA ALA A 18 26.46 -5.34 3.50
C ALA A 18 26.30 -4.88 2.04
N GLU A 19 26.63 -5.72 1.08
CA GLU A 19 26.27 -5.49 -0.31
C GLU A 19 24.76 -5.29 -0.39
N SER A 20 24.34 -4.10 -0.83
CA SER A 20 22.95 -3.76 -0.87
C SER A 20 22.50 -3.52 -2.29
N ILE A 21 21.34 -4.07 -2.62
CA ILE A 21 20.71 -3.96 -3.93
C ILE A 21 19.67 -2.85 -3.88
N TRP A 22 19.71 -1.94 -4.87
CA TRP A 22 18.66 -0.95 -5.05
C TRP A 22 17.49 -1.58 -5.80
N VAL A 23 16.32 -1.61 -5.16
CA VAL A 23 15.10 -2.16 -5.73
C VAL A 23 14.04 -1.07 -5.92
N ASN A 24 13.27 -1.20 -6.99
CA ASN A 24 12.12 -0.32 -7.24
C ASN A 24 10.85 -0.84 -6.56
N TYR A 25 10.83 -2.12 -6.28
CA TYR A 25 9.70 -2.88 -5.77
C TYR A 25 10.12 -3.52 -4.44
N GLY A 26 9.39 -3.39 -3.42
CA GLY A 26 9.73 -4.00 -2.12
C GLY A 26 8.77 -3.50 -1.05
N TRP A 27 8.24 -2.30 -1.23
CA TRP A 27 7.31 -1.67 -0.30
C TRP A 27 5.94 -1.42 -0.93
N GLU A 28 5.63 -2.12 -2.03
CA GLU A 28 4.40 -1.95 -2.81
C GLU A 28 3.12 -2.23 -2.04
N ILE A 29 3.19 -3.02 -0.96
CA ILE A 29 2.06 -3.23 -0.07
C ILE A 29 1.50 -1.91 0.47
N PHE A 30 2.34 -0.89 0.71
CA PHE A 30 1.90 0.44 1.14
C PHE A 30 1.28 1.26 0.00
N ASP A 31 1.75 1.10 -1.22
CA ASP A 31 1.26 1.83 -2.40
C ASP A 31 -0.03 1.22 -2.97
N ASN A 32 -0.19 -0.11 -2.85
CA ASN A 32 -1.33 -0.85 -3.35
C ASN A 32 -2.46 -1.01 -2.32
N ALA A 33 -2.17 -0.80 -1.03
CA ALA A 33 -3.18 -0.83 0.01
C ALA A 33 -4.18 0.32 -0.14
N GLY A 34 -5.39 0.10 0.33
CA GLY A 34 -6.40 1.16 0.35
C GLY A 34 -7.75 0.66 0.82
N ASP A 35 -8.64 1.60 1.09
CA ASP A 35 -10.07 1.35 1.19
C ASP A 35 -10.75 1.55 -0.18
N GLY A 36 -12.04 1.22 -0.28
CA GLY A 36 -12.81 1.38 -1.53
C GLY A 36 -12.81 2.82 -2.03
N ARG A 37 -12.73 3.80 -1.11
CA ARG A 37 -12.64 5.20 -1.48
C ARG A 37 -11.27 5.54 -2.11
N ALA A 38 -10.17 5.07 -1.52
CA ALA A 38 -8.83 5.31 -2.03
C ALA A 38 -8.64 4.70 -3.42
N LEU A 39 -8.99 3.42 -3.58
CA LEU A 39 -8.86 2.72 -4.85
C LEU A 39 -9.70 3.39 -5.94
N SER A 40 -10.96 3.75 -5.65
CA SER A 40 -11.86 4.38 -6.63
C SER A 40 -11.45 5.80 -7.03
N LEU A 41 -10.65 6.49 -6.21
CA LEU A 41 -10.04 7.79 -6.52
C LEU A 41 -8.63 7.67 -7.13
N GLY A 42 -8.22 6.48 -7.58
CA GLY A 42 -6.89 6.26 -8.16
C GLY A 42 -5.75 6.51 -7.18
N ASN A 43 -5.97 6.31 -5.88
CA ASN A 43 -5.02 6.57 -4.79
C ASN A 43 -4.54 8.04 -4.70
N SER A 44 -5.34 9.01 -5.16
CA SER A 44 -4.99 10.43 -5.19
C SER A 44 -5.26 11.15 -3.85
N LEU A 45 -4.74 10.60 -2.74
CA LEU A 45 -5.06 11.05 -1.37
C LEU A 45 -3.96 11.89 -0.70
N ILE A 46 -2.93 12.33 -1.42
CA ILE A 46 -1.78 13.09 -0.84
C ILE A 46 -2.24 14.38 -0.15
N ALA A 47 -3.28 15.04 -0.67
CA ALA A 47 -3.88 16.24 -0.09
C ALA A 47 -5.26 15.99 0.53
N ASP A 48 -5.86 14.81 0.35
CA ASP A 48 -7.20 14.46 0.82
C ASP A 48 -7.16 13.63 2.10
N GLY A 49 -7.38 14.28 3.24
CA GLY A 49 -7.43 13.64 4.57
C GLY A 49 -8.80 13.14 5.02
N SER A 50 -9.79 13.01 4.14
CA SER A 50 -11.18 12.74 4.55
C SER A 50 -11.45 11.27 4.96
N SER A 51 -10.57 10.32 4.64
CA SER A 51 -10.64 8.93 5.09
C SER A 51 -9.55 8.61 6.13
N PRO A 52 -9.78 7.69 7.09
CA PRO A 52 -8.74 7.25 8.02
C PRO A 52 -7.50 6.70 7.32
N ILE A 53 -7.68 5.98 6.21
CA ILE A 53 -6.60 5.39 5.43
C ILE A 53 -5.67 6.42 4.77
N SER A 54 -6.12 7.68 4.62
CA SER A 54 -5.34 8.75 3.97
C SER A 54 -3.96 9.00 4.62
N VAL A 55 -3.76 8.54 5.87
CA VAL A 55 -2.48 8.63 6.57
C VAL A 55 -1.36 7.83 5.91
N LEU A 56 -1.70 6.81 5.10
CA LEU A 56 -0.71 6.06 4.29
C LEU A 56 -0.12 6.94 3.18
N TRP A 57 -0.92 7.83 2.59
CA TRP A 57 -0.44 8.75 1.55
C TRP A 57 0.19 10.00 2.11
N ASN A 58 -0.28 10.45 3.30
CA ASN A 58 0.30 11.61 3.95
C ASN A 58 0.09 11.55 5.47
N PRO A 59 1.14 11.31 6.27
CA PRO A 59 1.02 11.24 7.73
C PRO A 59 0.50 12.55 8.35
N ALA A 60 0.58 13.70 7.66
CA ALA A 60 0.00 14.96 8.11
C ALA A 60 -1.55 14.92 8.20
N HIS A 61 -2.21 13.92 7.61
CA HIS A 61 -3.65 13.73 7.73
C HIS A 61 -4.11 13.21 9.10
N GLN A 62 -3.19 12.82 9.97
CA GLN A 62 -3.52 12.36 11.32
C GLN A 62 -4.07 13.47 12.22
N ASP A 63 -3.86 14.75 11.93
CA ASP A 63 -4.47 15.86 12.66
C ASP A 63 -5.98 16.00 12.40
N THR A 64 -6.50 15.34 11.35
CA THR A 64 -7.91 15.46 10.95
C THR A 64 -8.79 14.70 11.92
N GLN A 65 -9.71 15.41 12.59
CA GLN A 65 -10.72 14.77 13.42
C GLN A 65 -11.76 14.06 12.53
N ARG A 66 -12.02 12.78 12.80
CA ARG A 66 -12.92 11.94 12.04
C ARG A 66 -14.05 11.43 12.90
N ILE A 67 -15.27 11.46 12.35
CA ILE A 67 -16.45 10.85 12.97
C ILE A 67 -16.34 9.33 12.92
N LEU A 68 -15.73 8.79 11.83
CA LEU A 68 -15.51 7.37 11.59
C LEU A 68 -14.00 7.07 11.62
N PRO A 69 -13.42 6.89 12.83
CA PRO A 69 -11.97 6.74 12.98
C PRO A 69 -11.45 5.33 12.67
N PHE A 70 -12.33 4.34 12.53
CA PHE A 70 -12.00 2.97 12.19
C PHE A 70 -12.35 2.69 10.73
N SER A 71 -11.50 1.96 10.03
CA SER A 71 -11.73 1.48 8.68
C SER A 71 -11.16 0.08 8.50
N TYR A 72 -11.91 -0.78 7.81
CA TYR A 72 -11.42 -2.05 7.29
C TYR A 72 -11.76 -2.15 5.82
N GLY A 73 -10.85 -2.70 5.03
CA GLY A 73 -11.02 -2.97 3.62
C GLY A 73 -10.44 -4.32 3.23
N HIS A 74 -11.16 -5.02 2.36
CA HIS A 74 -10.73 -6.27 1.74
C HIS A 74 -10.70 -6.10 0.23
N GLN A 75 -9.59 -6.45 -0.39
CA GLN A 75 -9.37 -6.33 -1.82
C GLN A 75 -8.95 -7.68 -2.42
N ASN A 76 -9.63 -8.06 -3.49
CA ASN A 76 -9.20 -9.12 -4.40
C ASN A 76 -8.65 -8.46 -5.66
N ARG A 77 -7.37 -8.67 -5.94
CA ARG A 77 -6.69 -8.18 -7.15
C ARG A 77 -6.48 -9.32 -8.13
N PHE A 78 -6.51 -8.96 -9.44
CA PHE A 78 -6.19 -9.90 -10.51
C PHE A 78 -7.07 -11.16 -10.47
N ALA A 79 -8.40 -10.97 -10.39
CA ALA A 79 -9.39 -12.05 -10.27
C ALA A 79 -9.17 -12.99 -9.06
N GLY A 80 -8.62 -12.46 -7.96
CA GLY A 80 -8.43 -13.22 -6.72
C GLY A 80 -7.04 -13.84 -6.56
N LEU A 81 -6.12 -13.64 -7.50
CA LEU A 81 -4.73 -14.10 -7.34
C LEU A 81 -4.04 -13.48 -6.13
N VAL A 82 -4.34 -12.21 -5.85
CA VAL A 82 -3.78 -11.50 -4.70
C VAL A 82 -4.90 -11.06 -3.78
N SER A 83 -4.86 -11.48 -2.53
CA SER A 83 -5.75 -11.03 -1.46
C SER A 83 -5.04 -10.00 -0.59
N SER A 84 -5.71 -8.88 -0.31
CA SER A 84 -5.16 -7.82 0.55
C SER A 84 -6.20 -7.35 1.55
N ASP A 85 -5.76 -7.13 2.79
CA ASP A 85 -6.56 -6.61 3.87
C ASP A 85 -5.92 -5.36 4.45
N VAL A 86 -6.73 -4.38 4.80
CA VAL A 86 -6.29 -3.16 5.48
C VAL A 86 -7.16 -2.88 6.69
N LEU A 87 -6.53 -2.62 7.82
CA LEU A 87 -7.17 -2.22 9.06
C LEU A 87 -6.57 -0.89 9.50
N VAL A 88 -7.42 0.10 9.77
CA VAL A 88 -7.00 1.44 10.20
C VAL A 88 -7.71 1.82 11.48
N PHE A 89 -6.95 2.34 12.41
CA PHE A 89 -7.46 2.97 13.61
C PHE A 89 -6.79 4.32 13.82
N SER A 90 -7.57 5.40 13.87
CA SER A 90 -7.09 6.76 14.09
C SER A 90 -7.63 7.30 15.42
N TYR A 91 -6.73 7.66 16.33
CA TYR A 91 -7.09 8.23 17.61
C TYR A 91 -6.52 9.65 17.73
N ASN A 92 -7.41 10.62 17.84
CA ASN A 92 -7.05 12.04 17.96
C ASN A 92 -7.85 12.79 19.04
N LYS A 93 -8.64 12.09 19.84
CA LYS A 93 -9.40 12.68 20.95
C LYS A 93 -8.56 12.66 22.23
N LYS A 94 -8.42 13.81 22.90
CA LYS A 94 -7.83 13.95 24.25
C LYS A 94 -6.31 13.67 24.37
N ILE A 95 -5.60 13.37 23.31
CA ILE A 95 -4.14 13.19 23.35
C ILE A 95 -3.46 14.43 22.75
N LYS A 96 -2.39 14.91 23.37
CA LYS A 96 -1.57 16.01 22.82
C LYS A 96 -0.97 15.66 21.45
N THR A 97 -0.78 14.38 21.21
CA THR A 97 -0.19 13.84 19.99
C THR A 97 -1.12 12.80 19.39
N PRO A 98 -1.87 13.12 18.32
CA PRO A 98 -2.76 12.16 17.67
C PRO A 98 -1.98 10.99 17.06
N LEU A 99 -2.52 9.78 17.11
CA LEU A 99 -1.89 8.56 16.63
C LEU A 99 -2.79 7.82 15.66
N SER A 100 -2.23 7.33 14.56
CA SER A 100 -2.88 6.37 13.68
C SER A 100 -2.05 5.10 13.54
N ILE A 101 -2.75 3.98 13.55
CA ILE A 101 -2.21 2.65 13.35
C ILE A 101 -2.87 2.07 12.11
N VAL A 102 -2.07 1.63 11.15
CA VAL A 102 -2.53 0.90 9.97
C VAL A 102 -1.83 -0.44 9.94
N ILE A 103 -2.60 -1.50 9.80
CA ILE A 103 -2.12 -2.87 9.61
C ILE A 103 -2.54 -3.30 8.21
N LEU A 104 -1.59 -3.80 7.44
CA LEU A 104 -1.78 -4.30 6.09
C LEU A 104 -1.41 -5.76 6.04
N ARG A 105 -2.16 -6.53 5.28
CA ARG A 105 -1.83 -7.91 4.92
C ARG A 105 -2.00 -8.07 3.42
N GLU A 106 -1.08 -8.78 2.79
CA GLU A 106 -1.19 -9.19 1.40
C GLU A 106 -0.73 -10.64 1.29
N ALA A 107 -1.44 -11.45 0.49
CA ALA A 107 -1.12 -12.84 0.31
C ALA A 107 -1.40 -13.31 -1.12
N VAL A 108 -0.53 -14.21 -1.58
CA VAL A 108 -0.71 -15.01 -2.80
C VAL A 108 -0.58 -16.47 -2.38
N SER A 109 -1.58 -17.27 -2.71
CA SER A 109 -1.61 -18.69 -2.36
C SER A 109 -1.42 -19.57 -3.60
N ASN A 110 -0.94 -20.79 -3.38
CA ASN A 110 -0.78 -21.79 -4.42
C ASN A 110 0.10 -21.35 -5.58
N ILE A 111 1.25 -20.74 -5.28
CA ILE A 111 2.25 -20.39 -6.30
C ILE A 111 2.96 -21.68 -6.71
N PRO A 112 2.93 -22.07 -8.01
CA PRO A 112 3.61 -23.28 -8.45
C PRO A 112 5.12 -23.09 -8.42
N ASP A 113 5.81 -24.01 -7.78
CA ASP A 113 7.27 -24.12 -7.83
C ASP A 113 7.65 -25.05 -8.98
N THR A 114 8.23 -24.47 -10.01
CA THR A 114 8.57 -25.17 -11.25
C THR A 114 10.07 -25.50 -11.36
N ARG A 115 10.86 -25.24 -10.32
CA ARG A 115 12.32 -25.38 -10.36
C ARG A 115 12.80 -26.82 -10.56
N ASP A 116 12.04 -27.80 -10.07
CA ASP A 116 12.39 -29.22 -10.10
C ASP A 116 11.66 -30.00 -11.22
N LEU A 117 11.00 -29.30 -12.18
CA LEU A 117 10.19 -29.94 -13.21
C LEU A 117 11.02 -30.54 -14.35
N LEU A 118 12.17 -29.95 -14.67
CA LEU A 118 12.99 -30.39 -15.79
C LEU A 118 13.56 -31.77 -15.49
N LEU A 119 13.30 -32.71 -16.38
CA LEU A 119 14.00 -33.98 -16.49
C LEU A 119 15.18 -33.73 -17.44
N ASP A 120 16.25 -33.18 -16.88
CA ASP A 120 17.47 -32.77 -17.58
C ASP A 120 18.33 -34.01 -17.85
N TRP A 121 17.81 -34.85 -18.78
CA TRP A 121 18.35 -36.17 -19.11
C TRP A 121 19.04 -36.22 -20.46
N GLY A 122 19.25 -35.09 -21.11
CA GLY A 122 19.90 -34.98 -22.39
C GLY A 122 19.12 -35.48 -23.59
N ALA A 123 19.76 -35.58 -24.73
CA ALA A 123 19.15 -35.85 -26.03
C ALA A 123 18.55 -37.27 -26.13
N ASP A 124 19.10 -38.25 -25.41
CA ASP A 124 18.60 -39.63 -25.40
C ASP A 124 17.42 -39.87 -24.43
N GLY A 125 17.15 -38.88 -23.54
CA GLY A 125 16.07 -38.92 -22.56
C GLY A 125 16.29 -39.94 -21.43
N MET A 126 17.54 -40.35 -21.16
CA MET A 126 17.93 -41.30 -20.12
C MET A 126 18.90 -40.61 -19.12
N PRO A 127 18.65 -40.66 -17.78
CA PRO A 127 19.53 -40.03 -16.82
C PRO A 127 20.86 -40.80 -16.69
N GLY A 128 21.96 -40.04 -16.59
CA GLY A 128 23.31 -40.55 -16.26
C GLY A 128 24.06 -41.14 -17.43
N THR A 129 23.70 -40.84 -18.67
CA THR A 129 24.39 -41.27 -19.89
C THR A 129 25.49 -40.31 -20.31
N MET A 130 25.54 -39.06 -19.73
CA MET A 130 26.49 -38.01 -20.05
C MET A 130 26.44 -37.59 -21.53
N ASP A 131 25.27 -37.66 -22.14
CA ASP A 131 25.09 -37.23 -23.51
C ASP A 131 24.92 -35.70 -23.64
N PHE A 132 24.75 -35.23 -24.86
CA PHE A 132 24.59 -33.79 -25.11
C PHE A 132 23.33 -33.22 -24.46
N GLY A 133 23.50 -32.18 -23.65
CA GLY A 133 22.42 -31.45 -22.98
C GLY A 133 22.17 -31.93 -21.54
N GLU A 134 22.59 -33.13 -21.12
CA GLU A 134 22.35 -33.65 -19.76
C GLU A 134 22.94 -32.74 -18.66
N ALA A 135 22.14 -32.44 -17.64
CA ALA A 135 22.48 -31.64 -16.45
C ALA A 135 22.94 -30.19 -16.76
N ASN A 136 22.50 -29.61 -17.87
CA ASN A 136 22.83 -28.23 -18.24
C ASN A 136 21.85 -27.17 -17.71
N GLY A 137 20.68 -27.58 -17.15
CA GLY A 137 19.66 -26.70 -16.62
C GLY A 137 18.80 -26.01 -17.65
N VAL A 138 18.87 -26.40 -18.92
CA VAL A 138 18.11 -25.85 -20.04
C VAL A 138 17.23 -26.95 -20.64
N LEU A 139 16.01 -26.62 -21.02
CA LEU A 139 15.12 -27.58 -21.71
C LEU A 139 15.59 -27.74 -23.17
N ASP A 140 16.24 -28.84 -23.48
CA ASP A 140 16.73 -29.20 -24.81
C ASP A 140 15.74 -30.10 -25.58
N GLU A 141 16.01 -30.32 -26.88
CA GLU A 141 15.24 -31.22 -27.70
C GLU A 141 15.39 -32.68 -27.21
N GLY A 142 14.27 -33.34 -26.92
CA GLY A 142 14.25 -34.70 -26.36
C GLY A 142 13.93 -34.75 -24.87
N GLU A 143 14.13 -33.67 -24.17
CA GLU A 143 13.85 -33.57 -22.72
C GLU A 143 12.39 -33.29 -22.41
N ARG A 144 12.00 -33.50 -21.16
CA ARG A 144 10.58 -33.41 -20.72
C ARG A 144 10.47 -32.69 -19.38
N LEU A 145 9.29 -32.11 -19.18
CA LEU A 145 8.87 -31.56 -17.88
C LEU A 145 8.00 -32.58 -17.16
N ASP A 146 8.33 -32.88 -15.92
CA ASP A 146 7.54 -33.75 -15.04
C ASP A 146 6.61 -32.88 -14.18
N PHE A 147 5.40 -32.70 -14.64
CA PHE A 147 4.39 -31.86 -13.95
C PHE A 147 3.92 -32.47 -12.62
N GLU A 148 4.18 -33.73 -12.31
CA GLU A 148 3.87 -34.34 -11.02
C GLU A 148 4.80 -33.84 -9.90
N LYS A 149 5.95 -33.28 -10.28
CA LYS A 149 6.89 -32.67 -9.35
C LYS A 149 6.53 -31.25 -8.93
N ILE A 150 5.45 -30.65 -9.46
CA ILE A 150 5.01 -29.33 -9.05
C ILE A 150 4.69 -29.33 -7.56
N LYS A 151 5.44 -28.55 -6.82
CA LYS A 151 5.14 -28.19 -5.46
C LYS A 151 4.48 -26.82 -5.43
N TYR A 152 3.75 -26.51 -4.36
CA TYR A 152 3.10 -25.22 -4.21
C TYR A 152 3.59 -24.54 -2.96
N PHE A 153 3.82 -23.24 -3.02
CA PHE A 153 4.15 -22.42 -1.86
C PHE A 153 3.25 -21.19 -1.79
N ASN A 154 3.31 -20.49 -0.66
CA ASN A 154 2.53 -19.28 -0.44
C ASN A 154 3.48 -18.12 -0.21
N GLN A 155 3.02 -16.92 -0.58
CA GLN A 155 3.61 -15.65 -0.21
C GLN A 155 2.69 -14.95 0.76
N SER A 156 3.25 -14.30 1.78
CA SER A 156 2.51 -13.41 2.66
C SER A 156 3.35 -12.21 3.10
N GLN A 157 2.72 -11.05 3.13
CA GLN A 157 3.30 -9.83 3.64
C GLN A 157 2.41 -9.26 4.74
N TRP A 158 3.02 -8.77 5.81
CA TRP A 158 2.38 -8.02 6.87
C TRP A 158 3.10 -6.71 7.05
N ALA A 159 2.37 -5.62 7.11
CA ALA A 159 2.97 -4.33 7.29
C ALA A 159 2.26 -3.54 8.39
N LEU A 160 3.04 -2.77 9.14
CA LEU A 160 2.57 -1.85 10.17
C LEU A 160 3.01 -0.43 9.79
N HIS A 161 2.07 0.52 9.85
CA HIS A 161 2.33 1.94 9.70
C HIS A 161 1.80 2.70 10.91
N LEU A 162 2.69 3.39 11.59
CA LEU A 162 2.38 4.22 12.75
C LEU A 162 2.63 5.67 12.39
N SER A 163 1.63 6.53 12.50
CA SER A 163 1.77 7.93 12.14
C SER A 163 1.23 8.88 13.20
N THR A 164 1.86 10.04 13.27
CA THR A 164 1.43 11.16 14.09
C THR A 164 1.61 12.48 13.36
N ALA A 165 0.85 13.50 13.75
CA ALA A 165 0.95 14.81 13.14
C ALA A 165 0.74 15.94 14.17
N LYS A 166 1.33 17.10 13.88
CA LYS A 166 1.19 18.30 14.68
C LYS A 166 0.86 19.49 13.79
N LYS A 167 -0.19 20.21 14.14
CA LYS A 167 -0.55 21.45 13.48
C LYS A 167 0.31 22.61 14.02
N ILE A 168 0.95 23.37 13.11
CA ILE A 168 1.80 24.51 13.39
C ILE A 168 1.29 25.67 12.52
N LYS A 169 0.56 26.61 13.12
CA LYS A 169 -0.13 27.70 12.40
C LYS A 169 -1.01 27.14 11.26
N ASN A 170 -0.70 27.49 10.02
CA ASN A 170 -1.46 27.08 8.83
C ASN A 170 -0.96 25.75 8.20
N PHE A 171 0.14 25.21 8.71
CA PHE A 171 0.72 23.95 8.26
C PHE A 171 0.44 22.84 9.25
N THR A 172 0.29 21.63 8.75
CA THR A 172 0.35 20.42 9.56
C THR A 172 1.54 19.59 9.08
N LEU A 173 2.39 19.19 10.00
CA LEU A 173 3.51 18.30 9.74
C LEU A 173 3.21 16.93 10.36
N GLY A 174 3.52 15.88 9.64
CA GLY A 174 3.34 14.50 10.08
C GLY A 174 4.58 13.66 9.84
N ILE A 175 4.75 12.65 10.67
CA ILE A 175 5.78 11.63 10.52
C ILE A 175 5.14 10.25 10.62
N ALA A 176 5.72 9.28 9.94
CA ALA A 176 5.32 7.89 10.05
C ALA A 176 6.54 6.98 10.12
N ALA A 177 6.40 5.89 10.90
CA ALA A 177 7.30 4.76 10.90
C ALA A 177 6.57 3.57 10.25
N LYS A 178 7.29 2.83 9.42
CA LYS A 178 6.79 1.66 8.69
C LYS A 178 7.64 0.44 9.00
N SER A 179 7.00 -0.71 9.18
CA SER A 179 7.67 -2.00 9.19
C SER A 179 6.97 -2.96 8.23
N LEU A 180 7.73 -3.89 7.68
CA LEU A 180 7.27 -4.89 6.73
C LEU A 180 7.87 -6.24 7.10
N PHE A 181 7.03 -7.27 7.13
CA PHE A 181 7.39 -8.66 7.29
C PHE A 181 6.95 -9.41 6.04
N HIS A 182 7.85 -10.14 5.42
CA HIS A 182 7.58 -10.86 4.19
C HIS A 182 8.05 -12.30 4.32
N ASN A 183 7.16 -13.25 4.02
CA ASN A 183 7.47 -14.65 3.84
C ASN A 183 7.23 -15.03 2.37
N LEU A 184 8.22 -15.64 1.74
CA LEU A 184 8.20 -16.04 0.34
C LEU A 184 8.85 -17.42 0.18
N GLY A 185 8.04 -18.47 0.09
CA GLY A 185 8.54 -19.81 -0.25
C GLY A 185 9.62 -20.34 0.70
N GLY A 186 9.54 -20.03 2.00
CA GLY A 186 10.52 -20.42 3.02
C GLY A 186 11.58 -19.36 3.34
N TYR A 187 11.70 -18.30 2.56
CA TYR A 187 12.55 -17.15 2.87
C TYR A 187 11.74 -16.10 3.65
N ASN A 188 12.37 -15.53 4.69
CA ASN A 188 11.77 -14.49 5.49
C ASN A 188 12.59 -13.21 5.41
N GLY A 189 11.89 -12.08 5.38
CA GLY A 189 12.52 -10.78 5.37
C GLY A 189 11.79 -9.78 6.25
N ASN A 190 12.53 -8.80 6.75
CA ASN A 190 12.03 -7.73 7.60
C ASN A 190 12.50 -6.38 7.06
N GLY A 191 11.59 -5.43 7.03
CA GLY A 191 11.88 -4.08 6.55
C GLY A 191 11.46 -3.00 7.54
N PHE A 192 12.12 -1.86 7.44
CA PHE A 192 11.76 -0.65 8.16
C PHE A 192 11.99 0.59 7.29
N GLY A 193 11.18 1.62 7.51
CA GLY A 193 11.25 2.87 6.78
C GLY A 193 10.50 4.00 7.48
N PHE A 194 10.75 5.22 7.03
CA PHE A 194 10.13 6.42 7.58
C PHE A 194 9.61 7.32 6.48
N ASP A 195 8.48 7.98 6.76
CA ASP A 195 7.89 8.99 5.87
C ASP A 195 7.68 10.29 6.62
N ILE A 196 7.80 11.40 5.89
CA ILE A 196 7.47 12.75 6.37
C ILE A 196 6.39 13.31 5.48
N GLY A 197 5.42 13.99 6.07
CA GLY A 197 4.34 14.64 5.34
C GLY A 197 4.07 16.05 5.81
N ALA A 198 3.55 16.85 4.90
CA ALA A 198 3.07 18.19 5.16
C ALA A 198 1.72 18.42 4.51
N LYS A 199 0.89 19.25 5.15
CA LYS A 199 -0.42 19.67 4.63
C LYS A 199 -0.61 21.15 4.89
N PHE A 200 -1.18 21.86 3.92
CA PHE A 200 -1.48 23.28 3.96
C PHE A 200 -2.79 23.58 3.24
N SER A 201 -3.66 24.41 3.82
CA SER A 201 -4.93 24.82 3.22
C SER A 201 -4.92 26.32 2.97
N PRO A 202 -4.40 26.77 1.81
CA PRO A 202 -4.19 28.20 1.51
C PRO A 202 -5.48 28.95 1.18
N TRP A 203 -6.53 28.26 0.73
CA TRP A 203 -7.82 28.86 0.39
C TRP A 203 -8.99 27.97 0.81
N LYS A 204 -10.20 28.53 0.73
CA LYS A 204 -11.43 27.83 1.13
C LYS A 204 -11.64 26.55 0.30
N ASN A 205 -11.83 25.43 1.01
CA ASN A 205 -12.07 24.10 0.43
C ASN A 205 -10.93 23.57 -0.44
N GLY A 206 -9.74 24.19 -0.40
CA GLY A 206 -8.56 23.74 -1.10
C GLY A 206 -7.48 23.27 -0.12
N THR A 207 -6.77 22.21 -0.45
CA THR A 207 -5.68 21.66 0.34
C THR A 207 -4.53 21.26 -0.57
N LEU A 208 -3.32 21.62 -0.18
CA LEU A 208 -2.07 21.14 -0.76
C LEU A 208 -1.46 20.12 0.21
N GLY A 209 -0.94 19.04 -0.33
CA GLY A 209 -0.23 18.00 0.41
C GLY A 209 1.13 17.74 -0.22
N MET A 210 2.10 17.42 0.61
CA MET A 210 3.43 17.01 0.19
C MET A 210 3.92 15.89 1.09
N THR A 211 4.56 14.87 0.51
CA THR A 211 5.18 13.80 1.29
C THR A 211 6.55 13.45 0.74
N PHE A 212 7.42 13.07 1.63
CA PHE A 212 8.71 12.50 1.31
C PHE A 212 8.74 11.10 1.92
N ASN A 213 8.42 10.11 1.07
CA ASN A 213 8.38 8.72 1.47
C ASN A 213 9.77 8.10 1.36
N HIS A 214 10.03 7.10 2.22
CA HIS A 214 11.35 6.47 2.35
C HIS A 214 12.46 7.49 2.65
N PHE A 215 12.17 8.44 3.56
CA PHE A 215 12.98 9.63 3.85
C PHE A 215 14.46 9.34 4.06
N THR A 216 14.82 8.26 4.75
CA THR A 216 16.22 7.85 4.99
C THR A 216 16.62 6.65 4.16
N THR A 217 15.90 6.38 3.04
CA THR A 217 15.90 5.08 2.38
C THR A 217 15.20 4.02 3.26
N SER A 218 14.32 3.21 2.70
CA SER A 218 13.78 2.06 3.41
C SER A 218 14.62 0.83 3.12
N TRP A 219 14.85 0.05 4.17
CA TRP A 219 15.69 -1.12 4.17
C TRP A 219 14.84 -2.36 4.29
N PHE A 220 15.19 -3.39 3.55
CA PHE A 220 14.59 -4.70 3.68
C PHE A 220 15.70 -5.76 3.74
N ILE A 221 15.67 -6.61 4.75
CA ILE A 221 16.75 -7.55 5.08
C ILE A 221 16.15 -8.95 5.05
N TRP A 222 16.65 -9.79 4.18
CA TRP A 222 16.32 -11.20 4.06
C TRP A 222 17.14 -12.07 5.01
N ASP A 223 16.63 -13.23 5.39
CA ASP A 223 17.31 -14.22 6.24
C ASP A 223 18.55 -14.83 5.57
N ASN A 224 18.64 -14.79 4.26
CA ASN A 224 19.86 -15.18 3.50
C ASN A 224 20.95 -14.10 3.49
N GLY A 225 20.76 -12.97 4.21
CA GLY A 225 21.72 -11.87 4.28
C GLY A 225 21.59 -10.82 3.17
N THR A 226 20.72 -11.02 2.19
CA THR A 226 20.48 -10.01 1.14
C THR A 226 19.84 -8.77 1.74
N VAL A 227 20.33 -7.57 1.38
CA VAL A 227 19.82 -6.29 1.82
C VAL A 227 19.32 -5.49 0.62
N GLU A 228 18.03 -5.18 0.61
CA GLU A 228 17.39 -4.34 -0.40
C GLU A 228 17.22 -2.91 0.13
N ARG A 229 17.38 -1.94 -0.75
CA ARG A 229 17.17 -0.51 -0.47
C ARG A 229 16.16 0.07 -1.44
N THR A 230 15.15 0.76 -0.91
CA THR A 230 14.14 1.44 -1.73
C THR A 230 14.44 2.93 -1.80
N LEU A 231 14.40 3.45 -3.02
CA LEU A 231 14.68 4.85 -3.30
C LEU A 231 13.61 5.78 -2.69
N PRO A 232 14.02 6.92 -2.11
CA PRO A 232 13.08 7.94 -1.68
C PRO A 232 12.24 8.48 -2.82
N ASN A 233 10.99 8.85 -2.50
CA ASN A 233 10.13 9.53 -3.46
C ASN A 233 9.48 10.77 -2.86
N LEU A 234 9.29 11.78 -3.70
CA LEU A 234 8.60 13.03 -3.39
C LEU A 234 7.24 13.02 -4.05
N ASN A 235 6.18 13.23 -3.26
CA ASN A 235 4.82 13.33 -3.74
C ASN A 235 4.27 14.71 -3.43
N CYS A 236 3.59 15.32 -4.40
CA CYS A 236 2.83 16.55 -4.22
C CYS A 236 1.40 16.32 -4.66
N GLY A 237 0.44 16.89 -3.96
CA GLY A 237 -0.98 16.72 -4.24
C GLY A 237 -1.80 17.96 -3.99
N LEU A 238 -2.93 18.01 -4.67
CA LEU A 238 -3.96 19.03 -4.54
C LEU A 238 -5.32 18.36 -4.36
N THR A 239 -6.11 18.89 -3.44
CA THR A 239 -7.54 18.59 -3.32
C THR A 239 -8.34 19.88 -3.38
N GLN A 240 -9.38 19.92 -4.20
CA GLN A 240 -10.34 21.02 -4.28
C GLN A 240 -11.76 20.51 -4.16
N ILE A 241 -12.57 21.14 -3.30
CA ILE A 241 -13.98 20.82 -3.11
C ILE A 241 -14.82 21.99 -3.59
N TYR A 242 -15.79 21.72 -4.44
CA TYR A 242 -16.80 22.67 -4.91
C TYR A 242 -18.15 22.27 -4.35
N LYS A 243 -18.75 23.15 -3.54
CA LYS A 243 -20.11 22.98 -3.00
C LYS A 243 -21.08 23.77 -3.85
N LEU A 244 -22.08 23.11 -4.41
CA LEU A 244 -23.12 23.79 -5.21
C LEU A 244 -24.13 24.43 -4.26
N SER A 245 -24.19 25.76 -4.25
CA SER A 245 -24.91 26.57 -3.26
C SER A 245 -26.40 26.23 -3.12
N ASN A 246 -27.06 25.79 -4.18
CA ASN A 246 -28.51 25.52 -4.20
C ASN A 246 -28.85 24.03 -4.38
N LYS A 247 -27.87 23.14 -4.29
CA LYS A 247 -28.06 21.70 -4.47
C LYS A 247 -27.26 20.95 -3.42
N PRO A 248 -27.76 19.82 -2.92
CA PRO A 248 -27.03 18.99 -1.95
C PRO A 248 -25.93 18.17 -2.64
N ILE A 249 -25.13 18.82 -3.49
CA ILE A 249 -24.08 18.20 -4.30
C ILE A 249 -22.75 18.86 -3.97
N ASP A 250 -21.78 18.04 -3.60
CA ASP A 250 -20.39 18.42 -3.48
C ASP A 250 -19.58 17.69 -4.57
N LEU A 251 -18.72 18.42 -5.25
CA LEU A 251 -17.74 17.88 -6.21
C LEU A 251 -16.36 18.00 -5.62
N ARG A 252 -15.59 16.92 -5.66
CA ARG A 252 -14.21 16.89 -5.19
C ARG A 252 -13.29 16.47 -6.32
N PHE A 253 -12.19 17.19 -6.48
CA PHE A 253 -11.09 16.88 -7.39
C PHE A 253 -9.82 16.65 -6.57
N ASN A 254 -9.14 15.56 -6.85
CA ASN A 254 -7.84 15.22 -6.30
C ASN A 254 -6.86 15.05 -7.44
N GLY A 255 -5.65 15.58 -7.26
CA GLY A 255 -4.55 15.38 -8.20
C GLY A 255 -3.26 15.15 -7.43
N GLY A 256 -2.39 14.31 -7.95
CA GLY A 256 -1.09 14.03 -7.37
C GLY A 256 -0.03 13.78 -8.42
N ILE A 257 1.20 14.12 -8.06
CA ILE A 257 2.42 13.82 -8.82
C ILE A 257 3.43 13.18 -7.89
N THR A 258 4.04 12.09 -8.35
CA THR A 258 5.11 11.36 -7.67
C THR A 258 6.39 11.43 -8.48
N LYS A 259 7.49 11.83 -7.83
CA LYS A 259 8.83 11.81 -8.39
C LYS A 259 9.71 10.88 -7.56
N ILE A 260 10.10 9.74 -8.13
CA ILE A 260 11.08 8.84 -7.51
C ILE A 260 12.48 9.41 -7.80
N ILE A 261 13.30 9.53 -6.75
CA ILE A 261 14.67 10.04 -6.89
C ILE A 261 15.47 9.03 -7.73
N GLY A 262 16.20 9.52 -8.72
CA GLY A 262 16.94 8.67 -9.68
C GLY A 262 16.16 8.27 -10.93
N TYR A 263 14.82 8.45 -10.97
CA TYR A 263 14.01 8.17 -12.16
C TYR A 263 13.74 9.42 -12.97
N LYS A 264 13.82 9.32 -14.29
CA LYS A 264 13.50 10.44 -15.19
C LYS A 264 12.00 10.76 -15.23
N LYS A 265 11.15 9.72 -15.14
CA LYS A 265 9.70 9.84 -15.35
C LYS A 265 8.99 10.22 -14.05
N SER A 266 8.02 11.13 -14.15
CA SER A 266 7.07 11.41 -13.06
C SER A 266 5.80 10.60 -13.26
N LEU A 267 5.17 10.22 -12.17
CA LEU A 267 3.93 9.45 -12.13
C LEU A 267 2.79 10.37 -11.69
N TYR A 268 1.58 10.18 -12.23
CA TYR A 268 0.44 11.04 -11.96
C TYR A 268 -0.77 10.23 -11.54
N ASN A 269 -1.49 10.69 -10.54
CA ASN A 269 -2.78 10.16 -10.16
C ASN A 269 -3.85 11.27 -10.12
N LEU A 270 -5.09 10.89 -10.43
CA LEU A 270 -6.23 11.78 -10.48
C LEU A 270 -7.44 11.09 -9.86
N GLY A 271 -8.27 11.86 -9.16
CA GLY A 271 -9.51 11.39 -8.56
C GLY A 271 -10.62 12.42 -8.65
N PHE A 272 -11.81 11.94 -8.93
CA PHE A 272 -13.05 12.72 -8.94
C PHE A 272 -14.09 12.04 -8.06
N GLU A 273 -14.77 12.81 -7.21
CA GLU A 273 -15.86 12.34 -6.36
C GLU A 273 -17.04 13.31 -6.47
N LEU A 274 -18.21 12.77 -6.79
CA LEU A 274 -19.50 13.45 -6.69
C LEU A 274 -20.20 12.90 -5.43
N SER A 275 -20.56 13.78 -4.51
CA SER A 275 -21.30 13.44 -3.30
C SER A 275 -22.68 14.07 -3.33
N TYR A 276 -23.73 13.27 -3.14
CA TYR A 276 -25.12 13.72 -3.05
C TYR A 276 -25.64 13.57 -1.62
N ASN A 277 -26.18 14.65 -1.04
CA ASN A 277 -26.67 14.73 0.35
C ASN A 277 -25.62 14.29 1.40
N SER A 278 -24.33 14.29 1.07
CA SER A 278 -23.27 13.71 1.91
C SER A 278 -23.49 12.23 2.29
N LYS A 279 -24.39 11.53 1.59
CA LYS A 279 -24.78 10.14 1.85
C LYS A 279 -24.40 9.18 0.74
N PHE A 280 -24.59 9.59 -0.50
CA PHE A 280 -24.26 8.79 -1.69
C PHE A 280 -23.11 9.40 -2.43
N GLN A 281 -22.15 8.58 -2.84
CA GLN A 281 -20.94 9.03 -3.52
C GLN A 281 -20.67 8.16 -4.75
N ILE A 282 -20.28 8.82 -5.86
CA ILE A 282 -19.78 8.18 -7.07
C ILE A 282 -18.38 8.69 -7.31
N ARG A 283 -17.48 7.81 -7.70
CA ARG A 283 -16.05 8.12 -7.86
C ARG A 283 -15.50 7.56 -9.15
N LEU A 284 -14.53 8.28 -9.68
CA LEU A 284 -13.71 7.90 -10.81
C LEU A 284 -12.26 8.29 -10.52
N GLY A 285 -11.32 7.41 -10.79
CA GLY A 285 -9.91 7.67 -10.53
C GLY A 285 -9.00 7.05 -11.58
N ARG A 286 -7.79 7.60 -11.66
CA ARG A 286 -6.68 7.08 -12.44
C ARG A 286 -5.43 7.06 -11.55
N ASN A 287 -4.83 5.90 -11.39
CA ASN A 287 -3.64 5.74 -10.55
C ASN A 287 -2.33 6.07 -11.31
N ASN A 288 -1.22 6.04 -10.58
CA ASN A 288 0.13 6.29 -11.10
C ASN A 288 0.51 5.39 -12.30
N ASN A 289 0.01 4.16 -12.34
CA ASN A 289 0.26 3.20 -13.43
C ASN A 289 -0.70 3.39 -14.63
N GLY A 290 -1.59 4.37 -14.56
CA GLY A 290 -2.54 4.68 -15.62
C GLY A 290 -3.83 3.87 -15.58
N PHE A 291 -4.04 3.00 -14.61
CA PHE A 291 -5.27 2.21 -14.47
C PHE A 291 -6.42 3.08 -13.99
N ILE A 292 -7.56 2.96 -14.68
CA ILE A 292 -8.80 3.62 -14.30
C ILE A 292 -9.53 2.75 -13.27
N SER A 293 -10.14 3.38 -12.28
CA SER A 293 -10.98 2.73 -11.28
C SER A 293 -12.24 3.54 -11.04
N THR A 294 -13.31 2.85 -10.67
CA THR A 294 -14.59 3.44 -10.35
C THR A 294 -15.04 2.95 -8.97
N GLY A 295 -15.98 3.66 -8.36
CA GLY A 295 -16.54 3.19 -7.11
C GLY A 295 -17.74 4.00 -6.65
N ILE A 296 -18.43 3.39 -5.70
CA ILE A 296 -19.58 3.97 -5.03
C ILE A 296 -19.37 3.95 -3.52
N GLY A 297 -19.98 4.90 -2.83
CA GLY A 297 -19.97 4.96 -1.37
C GLY A 297 -21.35 5.32 -0.82
N LEU A 298 -21.70 4.65 0.27
CA LEU A 298 -22.89 4.94 1.06
C LEU A 298 -22.45 5.33 2.47
N ILE A 299 -22.93 6.48 2.94
CA ILE A 299 -22.56 7.05 4.23
C ILE A 299 -23.80 7.23 5.10
N TRP A 300 -23.75 6.69 6.29
CA TRP A 300 -24.63 6.97 7.41
C TRP A 300 -23.87 7.75 8.49
N SER A 301 -24.58 8.28 9.46
CA SER A 301 -23.96 9.13 10.49
C SER A 301 -22.78 8.47 11.24
N ARG A 302 -22.82 7.14 11.42
CA ARG A 302 -21.86 6.38 12.23
C ARG A 302 -21.21 5.20 11.50
N PHE A 303 -21.56 5.01 10.24
CA PHE A 303 -21.10 3.89 9.42
C PHE A 303 -21.07 4.29 7.95
N SER A 304 -20.14 3.74 7.19
CA SER A 304 -20.14 3.85 5.72
C SER A 304 -19.64 2.56 5.09
N ILE A 305 -20.12 2.29 3.88
CA ILE A 305 -19.63 1.23 3.01
C ILE A 305 -19.16 1.86 1.72
N ASP A 306 -18.01 1.39 1.23
CA ASP A 306 -17.46 1.78 -0.06
C ASP A 306 -17.16 0.52 -0.87
N TYR A 307 -17.46 0.56 -2.16
CA TYR A 307 -17.09 -0.45 -3.14
C TYR A 307 -16.28 0.20 -4.25
N ALA A 308 -15.21 -0.46 -4.68
CA ALA A 308 -14.40 -0.04 -5.82
C ALA A 308 -14.14 -1.18 -6.79
N TYR A 309 -14.08 -0.83 -8.05
CA TYR A 309 -13.79 -1.73 -9.15
C TYR A 309 -12.70 -1.13 -10.05
N ARG A 310 -11.71 -1.96 -10.39
CA ARG A 310 -10.66 -1.65 -11.37
C ARG A 310 -10.69 -2.73 -12.44
N PRO A 311 -11.06 -2.42 -13.69
CA PRO A 311 -11.01 -3.37 -14.78
C PRO A 311 -9.56 -3.84 -15.05
N SER A 312 -9.42 -5.02 -15.60
CA SER A 312 -8.16 -5.52 -16.12
C SER A 312 -7.77 -4.74 -17.38
N PRO A 313 -6.52 -4.29 -17.50
CA PRO A 313 -6.03 -3.84 -18.80
C PRO A 313 -5.97 -5.01 -19.79
N SER A 314 -6.46 -4.81 -21.01
CA SER A 314 -6.57 -5.85 -22.05
C SER A 314 -5.22 -6.50 -22.42
N TYR A 315 -4.11 -5.83 -22.16
CA TYR A 315 -2.76 -6.30 -22.50
C TYR A 315 -2.07 -7.10 -21.38
N THR A 316 -2.65 -7.19 -20.17
CA THR A 316 -1.96 -7.83 -19.03
C THR A 316 -2.33 -9.30 -18.85
N GLY A 317 -3.43 -9.77 -19.42
CA GLY A 317 -3.97 -11.12 -19.17
C GLY A 317 -4.44 -11.37 -17.73
N PHE A 318 -4.22 -10.41 -16.79
CA PHE A 318 -4.69 -10.50 -15.41
C PHE A 318 -6.14 -10.04 -15.30
N GLY A 319 -6.89 -10.63 -14.39
CA GLY A 319 -8.29 -10.28 -14.17
C GLY A 319 -8.48 -8.92 -13.47
N SER A 320 -9.74 -8.50 -13.30
CA SER A 320 -10.11 -7.28 -12.61
C SER A 320 -9.78 -7.32 -11.12
N SER A 321 -9.78 -6.15 -10.49
CA SER A 321 -9.63 -5.99 -9.03
C SER A 321 -10.89 -5.40 -8.43
N GLN A 322 -11.30 -5.90 -7.27
CA GLN A 322 -12.47 -5.46 -6.53
C GLN A 322 -12.10 -5.21 -5.08
N LEU A 323 -12.66 -4.19 -4.49
CA LEU A 323 -12.44 -3.85 -3.10
C LEU A 323 -13.78 -3.45 -2.44
N ILE A 324 -14.03 -4.02 -1.28
CA ILE A 324 -15.09 -3.60 -0.37
C ILE A 324 -14.49 -3.11 0.92
N SER A 325 -15.01 -2.02 1.45
CA SER A 325 -14.54 -1.49 2.73
C SER A 325 -15.66 -0.87 3.52
N PHE A 326 -15.48 -0.78 4.83
CA PHE A 326 -16.37 -0.07 5.72
C PHE A 326 -15.59 0.81 6.70
N ARG A 327 -16.25 1.88 7.14
CA ARG A 327 -15.76 2.77 8.20
C ARG A 327 -16.82 2.89 9.26
N LEU A 328 -16.43 2.97 10.53
CA LEU A 328 -17.38 3.06 11.64
C LEU A 328 -16.82 3.89 12.82
N ASP A 329 -17.76 4.30 13.68
CA ASP A 329 -17.45 4.84 15.01
C ASP A 329 -17.50 3.69 16.04
N PRO A 330 -16.36 3.25 16.60
CA PRO A 330 -16.32 2.14 17.55
C PRO A 330 -17.13 2.41 18.84
N ASN A 331 -17.27 3.67 19.26
CA ASN A 331 -18.03 4.02 20.45
C ASN A 331 -19.54 3.79 20.23
N TRP A 332 -20.01 4.13 19.02
CA TRP A 332 -21.39 3.84 18.64
C TRP A 332 -21.66 2.33 18.60
N LEU A 333 -20.74 1.54 18.02
CA LEU A 333 -20.86 0.08 17.96
C LEU A 333 -20.94 -0.51 19.37
N LYS A 334 -20.03 -0.09 20.27
CA LYS A 334 -20.03 -0.52 21.68
C LYS A 334 -21.36 -0.20 22.36
N SER A 335 -21.90 1.01 22.19
CA SER A 335 -23.18 1.40 22.79
C SER A 335 -24.36 0.57 22.28
N LYS A 336 -24.34 0.18 21.00
CA LYS A 336 -25.38 -0.68 20.41
C LYS A 336 -25.31 -2.11 20.92
N ILE A 337 -24.13 -2.70 21.02
CA ILE A 337 -23.94 -4.04 21.57
C ILE A 337 -24.42 -4.11 23.02
N ILE A 338 -24.05 -3.13 23.87
CA ILE A 338 -24.50 -3.06 25.26
C ILE A 338 -26.03 -2.90 25.35
N SER A 339 -26.66 -2.23 24.40
CA SER A 339 -28.13 -2.06 24.41
C SER A 339 -28.90 -3.30 23.92
N LEU A 340 -28.22 -4.29 23.37
CA LEU A 340 -28.81 -5.56 22.91
C LEU A 340 -28.55 -6.72 23.88
N LEU A 341 -27.63 -6.55 24.81
CA LEU A 341 -27.35 -7.45 25.94
C LEU A 341 -28.16 -7.04 27.17
#